data_6732b85071468d9e76287ddeb0b885f7
#
_entry.id   6732b85071468d9e76287ddeb0b885f7
#
_cell.length_a   1.000
_cell.length_b   1.000
_cell.length_c   1.000
_cell.angle_alpha   90.00
_cell.angle_beta   90.00
_cell.angle_gamma   90.00
#
_symmetry.space_group_name_H-M   'P 1'
#
loop_
_entity.id
_entity.type
_entity.pdbx_description
1 polymer ?
#
loop_
_entity_poly.entity_id
_entity_poly.type
_entity_poly.pdbx_seq_one_letter_code
_entity_poly.pdbx_strand_id
1 'polypeptide(L)'
;MPVVPQVVVTVANRPGALARVCEALAARKINITGLDCSGPERQVRLLVSSPGQAMRALKKAGFRSRLEKVVALRLPDRPGALARAARKLARRKININYGYATTARGARRATIVFGVSNPGRAAR
;
A
#
# COMPACT_ATOMS: atom_id res chain seq x y z
N MET A 1 7.80 -14.19 2.35
CA MET A 1 6.72 -13.36 1.77
C MET A 1 7.31 -12.22 0.97
N PRO A 2 6.73 -11.85 -0.17
CA PRO A 2 7.24 -10.72 -0.94
C PRO A 2 7.13 -9.42 -0.17
N VAL A 3 8.18 -8.62 -0.22
CA VAL A 3 8.25 -7.29 0.39
C VAL A 3 8.49 -6.28 -0.72
N VAL A 4 7.65 -5.25 -0.79
CA VAL A 4 7.71 -4.26 -1.85
C VAL A 4 7.69 -2.86 -1.26
N PRO A 5 8.24 -1.86 -1.99
CA PRO A 5 8.14 -0.48 -1.55
C PRO A 5 6.73 0.08 -1.78
N GLN A 6 6.24 0.78 -0.79
CA GLN A 6 4.96 1.48 -0.83
C GLN A 6 5.21 2.97 -0.64
N VAL A 7 4.54 3.79 -1.41
CA VAL A 7 4.63 5.25 -1.24
C VAL A 7 3.64 5.67 -0.17
N VAL A 8 4.13 6.44 0.81
CA VAL A 8 3.28 7.05 1.84
C VAL A 8 3.39 8.56 1.68
N VAL A 9 2.25 9.21 1.50
CA VAL A 9 2.19 10.66 1.35
C VAL A 9 1.24 11.25 2.38
N THR A 10 1.64 12.35 3.01
CA THR A 10 0.80 13.06 3.98
C THR A 10 0.03 14.16 3.26
N VAL A 11 -1.28 14.20 3.47
CA VAL A 11 -2.16 15.17 2.81
C VAL A 11 -3.03 15.88 3.84
N ALA A 12 -3.44 17.11 3.49
CA ALA A 12 -4.40 17.83 4.31
C ALA A 12 -5.78 17.15 4.25
N ASN A 13 -6.49 17.15 5.37
CA ASN A 13 -7.85 16.59 5.43
C ASN A 13 -8.86 17.62 4.93
N ARG A 14 -8.96 17.76 3.62
CA ARG A 14 -9.89 18.69 2.99
C ARG A 14 -10.26 18.22 1.58
N PRO A 15 -11.38 18.71 1.04
CA PRO A 15 -11.80 18.33 -0.32
C PRO A 15 -10.71 18.62 -1.35
N GLY A 16 -10.50 17.68 -2.25
CA GLY A 16 -9.54 17.81 -3.34
C GLY A 16 -8.11 17.40 -3.03
N ALA A 17 -7.75 17.19 -1.77
CA ALA A 17 -6.37 16.84 -1.42
C ALA A 17 -5.93 15.51 -2.05
N LEU A 18 -6.75 14.48 -1.93
CA LEU A 18 -6.45 13.18 -2.55
C LEU A 18 -6.44 13.28 -4.07
N ALA A 19 -7.38 14.05 -4.64
CA ALA A 19 -7.45 14.24 -6.08
C ALA A 19 -6.14 14.83 -6.62
N ARG A 20 -5.54 15.80 -5.93
CA ARG A 20 -4.28 16.40 -6.35
C ARG A 20 -3.12 15.41 -6.35
N VAL A 21 -3.09 14.52 -5.37
CA VAL A 21 -2.09 13.44 -5.33
C VAL A 21 -2.24 12.54 -6.56
N CYS A 22 -3.45 12.08 -6.82
CA CYS A 22 -3.72 11.19 -7.95
C CYS A 22 -3.43 11.88 -9.29
N GLU A 23 -3.79 13.15 -9.43
CA GLU A 23 -3.53 13.91 -10.64
C GLU A 23 -2.03 14.09 -10.90
N ALA A 24 -1.24 14.33 -9.85
CA ALA A 24 0.22 14.45 -9.98
C ALA A 24 0.83 13.16 -10.53
N LEU A 25 0.34 12.02 -10.08
CA LEU A 25 0.81 10.71 -10.56
C LEU A 25 0.31 10.42 -11.98
N ALA A 26 -0.95 10.74 -12.25
CA ALA A 26 -1.53 10.53 -13.58
C ALA A 26 -0.80 11.35 -14.65
N ALA A 27 -0.39 12.56 -14.33
CA ALA A 27 0.35 13.42 -15.26
C ALA A 27 1.66 12.79 -15.73
N ARG A 28 2.23 11.89 -14.93
CA ARG A 28 3.45 11.15 -15.26
C ARG A 28 3.16 9.72 -15.70
N LYS A 29 1.92 9.39 -15.96
CA LYS A 29 1.46 8.06 -16.39
C LYS A 29 1.85 6.96 -15.39
N ILE A 30 1.83 7.29 -14.11
CA ILE A 30 2.09 6.34 -13.03
C ILE A 30 0.76 5.75 -12.60
N ASN A 31 0.65 4.42 -12.69
CA ASN A 31 -0.58 3.72 -12.30
C ASN A 31 -0.59 3.43 -10.81
N ILE A 32 -1.74 3.63 -10.19
CA ILE A 32 -1.98 3.30 -8.79
C ILE A 32 -2.67 1.94 -8.76
N THR A 33 -2.02 0.95 -8.17
CA THR A 33 -2.55 -0.42 -8.09
C THR A 33 -3.12 -0.76 -6.72
N GLY A 34 -2.88 0.06 -5.72
CA GLY A 34 -3.46 -0.10 -4.40
C GLY A 34 -3.50 1.23 -3.67
N LEU A 35 -4.51 1.40 -2.84
CA LEU A 35 -4.75 2.66 -2.15
C LEU A 35 -5.35 2.41 -0.77
N ASP A 36 -4.77 3.04 0.23
CA ASP A 36 -5.39 3.20 1.54
C ASP A 36 -5.29 4.66 1.95
N CYS A 37 -6.44 5.29 2.20
CA CYS A 37 -6.51 6.67 2.64
C CYS A 37 -7.32 6.70 3.92
N SER A 38 -6.64 6.57 5.06
CA SER A 38 -7.30 6.42 6.35
C SER A 38 -6.48 7.04 7.47
N GLY A 39 -7.12 7.14 8.62
CA GLY A 39 -6.49 7.61 9.84
C GLY A 39 -6.56 9.12 10.04
N PRO A 40 -6.38 9.56 11.29
CA PRO A 40 -6.51 10.98 11.64
C PRO A 40 -5.40 11.84 11.05
N GLU A 41 -4.25 11.25 10.76
CA GLU A 41 -3.10 11.97 10.21
C GLU A 41 -3.14 12.11 8.69
N ARG A 42 -4.17 11.59 8.06
CA ARG A 42 -4.36 11.68 6.61
C ARG A 42 -3.14 11.22 5.83
N GLN A 43 -2.63 10.08 6.20
CA GLN A 43 -1.63 9.41 5.38
C GLN A 43 -2.32 8.62 4.28
N VAL A 44 -1.84 8.82 3.07
CA VAL A 44 -2.29 8.07 1.91
C VAL A 44 -1.20 7.07 1.55
N ARG A 45 -1.55 5.80 1.53
CA ARG A 45 -0.64 4.71 1.20
C ARG A 45 -0.96 4.22 -0.21
N LEU A 46 0.07 4.15 -1.04
CA LEU A 46 -0.09 3.86 -2.46
C LEU A 46 0.87 2.76 -2.91
N LEU A 47 0.32 1.74 -3.56
CA LEU A 47 1.13 0.89 -4.42
C LEU A 47 1.07 1.45 -5.83
N VAL A 48 2.22 1.67 -6.42
CA VAL A 48 2.31 2.31 -7.73
C VAL A 48 3.25 1.54 -8.64
N SER A 49 3.11 1.76 -9.94
CA SER A 49 3.92 1.10 -10.95
C SER A 49 5.40 1.50 -10.91
N SER A 50 5.70 2.72 -10.44
CA SER A 50 7.07 3.24 -10.39
C SER A 50 7.27 4.08 -9.14
N PRO A 51 7.64 3.45 -8.00
CA PRO A 51 7.74 4.18 -6.73
C PRO A 51 8.71 5.36 -6.75
N GLY A 52 9.87 5.21 -7.37
CA GLY A 52 10.85 6.29 -7.47
C GLY A 52 10.34 7.48 -8.26
N GLN A 53 9.71 7.23 -9.40
CA GLN A 53 9.11 8.29 -10.20
C GLN A 53 7.93 8.93 -9.49
N ALA A 54 7.16 8.13 -8.76
CA ALA A 54 6.03 8.65 -7.99
C ALA A 54 6.50 9.65 -6.93
N MET A 55 7.57 9.33 -6.21
CA MET A 55 8.12 10.23 -5.20
C MET A 55 8.60 11.55 -5.82
N ARG A 56 9.25 11.48 -6.98
CA ARG A 56 9.70 12.70 -7.68
C ARG A 56 8.51 13.54 -8.13
N ALA A 57 7.48 12.91 -8.70
CA ALA A 57 6.27 13.61 -9.14
C ALA A 57 5.55 14.28 -7.96
N LEU A 58 5.45 13.59 -6.83
CA LEU A 58 4.81 14.13 -5.64
C LEU A 58 5.61 15.28 -5.04
N LYS A 59 6.93 15.16 -5.00
CA LYS A 59 7.79 16.25 -4.52
C LYS A 59 7.63 17.50 -5.37
N LYS A 60 7.60 17.33 -6.69
CA LYS A 60 7.42 18.45 -7.61
C LYS A 60 6.07 19.12 -7.43
N ALA A 61 5.04 18.35 -7.07
CA ALA A 61 3.70 18.87 -6.81
C ALA A 61 3.54 19.47 -5.40
N GLY A 62 4.60 19.44 -4.58
CA GLY A 62 4.58 20.04 -3.26
C GLY A 62 4.23 19.10 -2.12
N PHE A 63 4.20 17.80 -2.38
CA PHE A 63 3.86 16.80 -1.36
C PHE A 63 5.10 16.17 -0.74
N ARG A 64 5.03 15.90 0.55
CA ARG A 64 6.02 15.07 1.22
C ARG A 64 5.63 13.61 1.10
N SER A 65 6.58 12.78 0.73
CA SER A 65 6.36 11.34 0.63
C SER A 65 7.60 10.59 1.09
N ARG A 66 7.37 9.31 1.41
CA ARG A 66 8.44 8.39 1.78
C ARG A 66 8.10 7.00 1.27
N LEU A 67 9.12 6.16 1.17
CA LEU A 67 8.93 4.75 0.88
C LEU A 67 8.88 3.96 2.19
N GLU A 68 7.98 3.00 2.24
CA GLU A 68 7.84 2.06 3.35
C GLU A 68 7.80 0.66 2.77
N LYS A 69 8.59 -0.24 3.35
CA LYS A 69 8.55 -1.65 2.93
C LYS A 69 7.34 -2.33 3.54
N VAL A 70 6.53 -2.96 2.70
CA VAL A 70 5.33 -3.67 3.14
C VAL A 70 5.30 -5.06 2.55
N VAL A 71 4.55 -5.95 3.19
CA VAL A 71 4.28 -7.28 2.66
C VAL A 71 3.14 -7.14 1.64
N ALA A 72 3.35 -7.66 0.44
CA ALA A 72 2.30 -7.67 -0.59
C ALA A 72 2.12 -9.11 -1.07
N LEU A 73 0.90 -9.62 -0.91
CA LEU A 73 0.57 -11.01 -1.23
C LEU A 73 -0.57 -11.06 -2.24
N ARG A 74 -0.48 -11.99 -3.16
CA ARG A 74 -1.62 -12.35 -3.99
C ARG A 74 -2.20 -13.64 -3.46
N LEU A 75 -3.40 -13.58 -2.93
CA LEU A 75 -4.07 -14.72 -2.30
C LEU A 75 -5.28 -15.12 -3.11
N PRO A 76 -5.65 -16.44 -3.09
CA PRO A 76 -6.93 -16.84 -3.64
C PRO A 76 -8.06 -16.09 -2.92
N ASP A 77 -9.00 -15.58 -3.67
CA ASP A 77 -10.15 -14.86 -3.08
C ASP A 77 -11.19 -15.88 -2.62
N ARG A 78 -10.93 -16.46 -1.47
CA ARG A 78 -11.82 -17.50 -0.90
C ARG A 78 -11.69 -17.55 0.63
N PRO A 79 -12.68 -18.11 1.32
CA PRO A 79 -12.62 -18.22 2.78
C PRO A 79 -11.36 -18.90 3.28
N GLY A 80 -10.76 -18.33 4.33
CA GLY A 80 -9.59 -18.89 4.98
C GLY A 80 -8.25 -18.46 4.42
N ALA A 81 -8.18 -17.91 3.21
CA ALA A 81 -6.90 -17.52 2.61
C ALA A 81 -6.22 -16.41 3.42
N LEU A 82 -6.96 -15.38 3.78
CA LEU A 82 -6.42 -14.29 4.59
C LEU A 82 -6.05 -14.76 5.99
N ALA A 83 -6.88 -15.62 6.58
CA ALA A 83 -6.61 -16.17 7.91
C ALA A 83 -5.27 -16.92 7.94
N ARG A 84 -5.00 -17.72 6.92
CA ARG A 84 -3.73 -18.47 6.83
C ARG A 84 -2.54 -17.53 6.71
N ALA A 85 -2.64 -16.49 5.88
CA ALA A 85 -1.56 -15.53 5.72
C ALA A 85 -1.27 -14.78 7.03
N ALA A 86 -2.32 -14.31 7.71
CA ALA A 86 -2.17 -13.62 8.99
C ALA A 86 -1.58 -14.53 10.06
N ARG A 87 -2.02 -15.79 10.11
CA ARG A 87 -1.50 -16.76 11.07
C ARG A 87 -0.02 -17.07 10.84
N LYS A 88 0.40 -17.10 9.59
CA LYS A 88 1.80 -17.33 9.24
C LYS A 88 2.70 -16.23 9.80
N LEU A 89 2.27 -14.98 9.71
CA LEU A 89 3.00 -13.86 10.29
C LEU A 89 2.98 -13.93 11.82
N ALA A 90 1.83 -14.28 12.41
CA ALA A 90 1.69 -14.40 13.87
C ALA A 90 2.63 -15.46 14.44
N ARG A 91 2.79 -16.59 13.77
CA ARG A 91 3.69 -17.66 14.21
C ARG A 91 5.14 -17.20 14.22
N ARG A 92 5.49 -16.24 13.37
CA ARG A 92 6.84 -15.66 13.33
C ARG A 92 6.97 -14.44 14.24
N LYS A 93 5.94 -14.16 15.04
CA LYS A 93 5.89 -13.03 15.98
C LYS A 93 6.05 -11.68 15.25
N ILE A 94 5.49 -11.59 14.06
CA ILE A 94 5.45 -10.36 13.27
C ILE A 94 4.07 -9.76 13.41
N ASN A 95 4.00 -8.53 13.94
CA ASN A 95 2.74 -7.84 14.11
C ASN A 95 2.30 -7.18 12.81
N ILE A 96 1.00 -7.23 12.54
CA ILE A 96 0.38 -6.52 11.42
C ILE A 96 -0.15 -5.21 11.99
N ASN A 97 0.42 -4.10 11.56
CA ASN A 97 0.04 -2.77 12.04
C ASN A 97 -1.16 -2.21 11.30
N TYR A 98 -1.27 -2.54 10.02
CA TYR A 98 -2.41 -2.15 9.18
C TYR A 98 -2.44 -3.06 7.96
N GLY A 99 -3.56 -3.05 7.27
CA GLY A 99 -3.68 -3.82 6.03
C GLY A 99 -4.77 -3.26 5.15
N TYR A 100 -4.65 -3.55 3.87
CA TYR A 100 -5.69 -3.24 2.90
C TYR A 100 -5.61 -4.26 1.76
N ALA A 101 -6.68 -4.34 1.00
CA ALA A 101 -6.82 -5.31 -0.06
C ALA A 101 -7.40 -4.66 -1.30
N THR A 102 -6.98 -5.16 -2.46
CA THR A 102 -7.64 -4.84 -3.72
C THR A 102 -8.14 -6.13 -4.33
N THR A 103 -9.41 -6.13 -4.68
CA THR A 103 -10.04 -7.26 -5.37
C THR A 103 -11.07 -6.73 -6.34
N ALA A 104 -11.43 -7.53 -7.32
CA ALA A 104 -12.45 -7.17 -8.29
C ALA A 104 -13.47 -8.30 -8.36
N ARG A 105 -14.71 -7.94 -8.65
CA ARG A 105 -15.78 -8.91 -8.82
C ARG A 105 -15.39 -9.92 -9.90
N GLY A 106 -15.44 -11.21 -9.55
CA GLY A 106 -15.05 -12.29 -10.46
C GLY A 106 -13.56 -12.56 -10.51
N ALA A 107 -12.74 -11.78 -9.82
CA ALA A 107 -11.32 -12.06 -9.73
C ALA A 107 -11.06 -13.29 -8.88
N ARG A 108 -10.10 -14.12 -9.30
CA ARG A 108 -9.75 -15.34 -8.55
C ARG A 108 -8.78 -15.05 -7.42
N ARG A 109 -8.04 -13.96 -7.50
CA ARG A 109 -7.03 -13.57 -6.53
C ARG A 109 -7.24 -12.14 -6.07
N ALA A 110 -6.85 -11.89 -4.84
CA ALA A 110 -6.83 -10.55 -4.26
C ALA A 110 -5.39 -10.18 -3.92
N THR A 111 -5.05 -8.93 -4.07
CA THR A 111 -3.77 -8.40 -3.58
C THR A 111 -4.00 -7.88 -2.16
N ILE A 112 -3.24 -8.41 -1.22
CA ILE A 112 -3.30 -8.02 0.19
C ILE A 112 -2.00 -7.33 0.53
N VAL A 113 -2.10 -6.17 1.19
CA VAL A 113 -0.95 -5.42 1.65
C VAL A 113 -0.99 -5.35 3.17
N PHE A 114 0.12 -5.72 3.82
CA PHE A 114 0.27 -5.59 5.26
C PHE A 114 1.45 -4.69 5.58
N GLY A 115 1.20 -3.66 6.39
CA GLY A 115 2.26 -2.94 7.08
C GLY A 115 2.61 -3.73 8.34
N VAL A 116 3.85 -4.20 8.43
CA VAL A 116 4.27 -5.12 9.48
C VAL A 116 5.38 -4.53 10.34
N SER A 117 5.53 -5.09 11.54
CA SER A 117 6.54 -4.63 12.50
C SER A 117 7.97 -4.88 12.04
N ASN A 118 8.17 -5.91 11.22
CA ASN A 118 9.51 -6.26 10.76
C ASN A 118 9.48 -6.80 9.33
N PRO A 119 9.54 -5.89 8.33
CA PRO A 119 9.52 -6.30 6.93
C PRO A 119 10.70 -7.21 6.54
N GLY A 120 11.86 -6.96 7.12
CA GLY A 120 13.05 -7.78 6.83
C GLY A 120 12.86 -9.25 7.23
N ARG A 121 12.26 -9.50 8.39
CA ARG A 121 11.94 -10.86 8.82
C ARG A 121 10.84 -11.48 7.97
N ALA A 122 9.86 -10.70 7.58
CA ALA A 122 8.77 -11.19 6.73
C ALA A 122 9.28 -11.64 5.36
N ALA A 123 10.32 -10.98 4.85
CA ALA A 123 10.93 -11.32 3.56
C ALA A 123 11.67 -12.66 3.57
N ARG A 124 12.14 -13.09 4.75
CA ARG A 124 12.96 -14.32 4.88
C ARG A 124 12.15 -15.58 5.05
#